data_9c45b4a356f01b5927a65bcf1ac43c07
#
_entry.id   9c45b4a356f01b5927a65bcf1ac43c07
#
_cell.length_a   1.000
_cell.length_b   1.000
_cell.length_c   1.000
_cell.angle_alpha   90.00
_cell.angle_beta   90.00
_cell.angle_gamma   90.00
#
_symmetry.space_group_name_H-M   'P 1'
#
loop_
_entity.id
_entity.type
_entity.pdbx_description
1 polymer ?
#
loop_
_entity_poly.entity_id
_entity_poly.type
_entity_poly.pdbx_seq_one_letter_code
_entity_poly.pdbx_strand_id
1 'polypeptide(L)'
;MRDKNDSALKIINSWSEAEWFTSKKDLPDEIPLKVYKVDGETNTDDFSPAKEAWSRPDIPLHAEAFLKFSDNIEKPLEALDEFKADGSKLVFVGDVVGTGSSRKSAVNSMLWHMGEDIPYVPAKKTGGFCLGGKIAPIFYNTLQDSGAFPLELDVSSLEHGQKIVIEPYNGLIKDESGKE
;
A
#
# COMPACT_ATOMS: atom_id res chain seq x y z
N MET A 1 -11.77 -41.03 5.68
CA MET A 1 -11.08 -40.55 4.47
C MET A 1 -10.97 -39.03 4.61
N ARG A 2 -9.79 -38.52 4.74
CA ARG A 2 -9.60 -37.04 4.69
C ARG A 2 -9.75 -36.65 3.23
N ASP A 3 -10.81 -35.91 2.91
CA ASP A 3 -10.97 -35.33 1.58
C ASP A 3 -9.75 -34.47 1.30
N LYS A 4 -9.00 -34.86 0.26
CA LYS A 4 -7.85 -34.06 -0.20
C LYS A 4 -8.39 -32.81 -0.86
N ASN A 5 -8.52 -31.75 -0.07
CA ASN A 5 -8.83 -30.44 -0.60
C ASN A 5 -7.53 -29.81 -1.11
N ASP A 6 -7.29 -29.87 -2.41
CA ASP A 6 -6.08 -29.37 -3.06
C ASP A 6 -5.86 -27.87 -2.81
N SER A 7 -6.93 -27.10 -2.70
CA SER A 7 -6.83 -25.67 -2.36
C SER A 7 -6.34 -25.46 -0.94
N ALA A 8 -6.82 -26.24 0.02
CA ALA A 8 -6.35 -26.19 1.40
C ALA A 8 -4.87 -26.60 1.52
N LEU A 9 -4.46 -27.62 0.75
CA LEU A 9 -3.05 -28.02 0.72
C LEU A 9 -2.14 -26.92 0.14
N LYS A 10 -2.56 -26.24 -0.91
CA LYS A 10 -1.83 -25.10 -1.47
C LYS A 10 -1.67 -23.96 -0.46
N ILE A 11 -2.72 -23.65 0.30
CA ILE A 11 -2.66 -22.65 1.36
C ILE A 11 -1.69 -23.09 2.46
N ILE A 12 -1.80 -24.33 2.96
CA ILE A 12 -0.91 -24.84 4.02
C ILE A 12 0.54 -24.85 3.56
N ASN A 13 0.81 -25.28 2.34
CA ASN A 13 2.17 -25.28 1.80
C ASN A 13 2.73 -23.88 1.68
N SER A 14 1.96 -22.93 1.11
CA SER A 14 2.37 -21.52 1.01
C SER A 14 2.75 -20.94 2.37
N TRP A 15 2.00 -21.26 3.41
CA TRP A 15 2.30 -20.80 4.77
C TRP A 15 3.50 -21.51 5.39
N SER A 16 3.68 -22.80 5.15
CA SER A 16 4.80 -23.58 5.71
C SER A 16 6.12 -23.28 5.04
N GLU A 17 6.12 -23.06 3.75
CA GLU A 17 7.31 -22.73 2.96
C GLU A 17 7.68 -21.25 3.09
N ALA A 18 6.68 -20.41 3.27
CA ALA A 18 6.79 -18.96 3.45
C ALA A 18 7.70 -18.29 2.40
N GLU A 19 7.69 -18.79 1.16
CA GLU A 19 8.52 -18.26 0.07
C GLU A 19 8.32 -16.77 -0.17
N TRP A 20 7.07 -16.30 -0.03
CA TRP A 20 6.72 -14.89 -0.13
C TRP A 20 7.40 -14.00 0.92
N PHE A 21 7.90 -14.60 2.01
CA PHE A 21 8.61 -13.94 3.08
C PHE A 21 10.13 -14.18 3.03
N THR A 22 10.53 -15.38 2.62
CA THR A 22 11.94 -15.82 2.65
C THR A 22 12.66 -15.58 1.33
N SER A 23 11.94 -15.62 0.18
CA SER A 23 12.54 -15.37 -1.12
C SER A 23 12.74 -13.86 -1.34
N LYS A 24 14.00 -13.47 -1.51
CA LYS A 24 14.34 -12.11 -1.93
C LYS A 24 14.27 -12.07 -3.46
N LYS A 25 13.24 -11.42 -3.98
CA LYS A 25 13.16 -11.12 -5.42
C LYS A 25 13.81 -9.77 -5.66
N ASP A 26 14.59 -9.67 -6.71
CA ASP A 26 15.09 -8.37 -7.18
C ASP A 26 13.91 -7.49 -7.60
N LEU A 27 14.05 -6.19 -7.38
CA LEU A 27 13.09 -5.23 -7.90
C LEU A 27 13.22 -5.15 -9.42
N PRO A 28 12.13 -4.89 -10.16
CA PRO A 28 12.22 -4.56 -11.57
C PRO A 28 13.05 -3.29 -11.79
N ASP A 29 13.68 -3.17 -12.96
CA ASP A 29 14.42 -1.96 -13.34
C ASP A 29 13.52 -0.73 -13.40
N GLU A 30 12.26 -0.94 -13.83
CA GLU A 30 11.23 0.09 -13.94
C GLU A 30 9.93 -0.37 -13.27
N ILE A 31 9.34 0.51 -12.49
CA ILE A 31 8.10 0.25 -11.76
C ILE A 31 7.08 1.33 -12.14
N PRO A 32 6.18 1.05 -13.11
CA PRO A 32 5.13 1.99 -13.47
C PRO A 32 4.04 2.03 -12.39
N LEU A 33 3.67 3.23 -11.97
CA LEU A 33 2.72 3.49 -10.89
C LEU A 33 1.80 4.64 -11.25
N LYS A 34 0.58 4.62 -10.70
CA LYS A 34 -0.37 5.72 -10.76
C LYS A 34 -0.51 6.37 -9.39
N VAL A 35 -0.35 7.66 -9.33
CA VAL A 35 -0.32 8.45 -8.10
C VAL A 35 -1.71 8.56 -7.50
N TYR A 36 -1.87 8.09 -6.26
CA TYR A 36 -3.01 8.36 -5.42
C TYR A 36 -2.59 9.35 -4.35
N LYS A 37 -2.76 10.65 -4.63
CA LYS A 37 -2.29 11.73 -3.77
C LYS A 37 -3.38 12.18 -2.81
N VAL A 38 -2.99 12.39 -1.56
CA VAL A 38 -3.78 13.03 -0.52
C VAL A 38 -2.96 14.20 0.01
N ASP A 39 -3.42 15.40 -0.21
CA ASP A 39 -2.73 16.61 0.20
C ASP A 39 -2.75 16.80 1.73
N GLY A 40 -1.73 17.48 2.24
CA GLY A 40 -1.63 17.80 3.66
C GLY A 40 -1.16 16.63 4.53
N GLU A 41 -1.62 16.58 5.76
CA GLU A 41 -1.26 15.54 6.72
C GLU A 41 -2.26 14.37 6.63
N THR A 42 -1.73 13.16 6.47
CA THR A 42 -2.49 11.91 6.60
C THR A 42 -1.97 11.14 7.81
N ASN A 43 -2.76 11.06 8.86
CA ASN A 43 -2.38 10.37 10.08
C ASN A 43 -2.84 8.90 10.09
N THR A 44 -2.42 8.14 11.08
CA THR A 44 -2.78 6.72 11.17
C THR A 44 -4.26 6.47 11.46
N ASP A 45 -4.99 7.46 11.99
CA ASP A 45 -6.45 7.38 12.14
C ASP A 45 -7.17 7.54 10.80
N ASP A 46 -6.59 8.24 9.83
CA ASP A 46 -7.14 8.33 8.47
C ASP A 46 -7.08 6.97 7.77
N PHE A 47 -5.97 6.25 7.93
CA PHE A 47 -5.83 4.90 7.37
C PHE A 47 -6.60 3.83 8.14
N SER A 48 -6.73 3.99 9.47
CA SER A 48 -7.31 3.01 10.39
C SER A 48 -8.08 3.69 11.51
N PRO A 49 -9.28 4.18 11.21
CA PRO A 49 -10.06 4.99 12.15
C PRO A 49 -10.34 4.29 13.47
N ALA A 50 -10.20 5.02 14.59
CA ALA A 50 -10.51 4.51 15.91
C ALA A 50 -11.98 4.08 16.04
N LYS A 51 -12.89 4.77 15.35
CA LYS A 51 -14.33 4.43 15.31
C LYS A 51 -14.61 3.06 14.68
N GLU A 52 -13.71 2.56 13.83
CA GLU A 52 -13.81 1.28 13.14
C GLU A 52 -12.84 0.23 13.72
N ALA A 53 -12.39 0.42 14.97
CA ALA A 53 -11.40 -0.47 15.60
C ALA A 53 -11.85 -1.94 15.68
N TRP A 54 -13.14 -2.19 15.75
CA TRP A 54 -13.74 -3.53 15.80
C TRP A 54 -13.49 -4.35 14.52
N SER A 55 -13.31 -3.71 13.37
CA SER A 55 -13.03 -4.38 12.09
C SER A 55 -11.54 -4.70 11.86
N ARG A 56 -10.64 -4.17 12.68
CA ARG A 56 -9.17 -4.31 12.49
C ARG A 56 -8.64 -5.74 12.38
N PRO A 57 -9.22 -6.74 13.05
CA PRO A 57 -8.80 -8.14 12.87
C PRO A 57 -9.08 -8.70 11.47
N ASP A 58 -10.04 -8.11 10.76
CA ASP A 58 -10.39 -8.47 9.38
C ASP A 58 -9.88 -7.39 8.43
N ILE A 59 -8.71 -7.63 7.81
CA ILE A 59 -8.04 -6.64 6.95
C ILE A 59 -8.93 -6.18 5.80
N PRO A 60 -9.58 -7.06 5.01
CA PRO A 60 -10.46 -6.65 3.93
C PRO A 60 -11.60 -5.73 4.40
N LEU A 61 -12.26 -6.09 5.48
CA LEU A 61 -13.36 -5.30 6.03
C LEU A 61 -12.87 -3.96 6.58
N HIS A 62 -11.73 -3.96 7.28
CA HIS A 62 -11.18 -2.72 7.85
C HIS A 62 -10.69 -1.76 6.77
N ALA A 63 -10.19 -2.28 5.64
CA ALA A 63 -9.74 -1.47 4.51
C ALA A 63 -10.87 -0.66 3.86
N GLU A 64 -12.13 -1.04 4.04
CA GLU A 64 -13.29 -0.23 3.63
C GLU A 64 -13.42 1.08 4.42
N ALA A 65 -12.71 1.20 5.55
CA ALA A 65 -12.66 2.43 6.34
C ALA A 65 -11.46 3.35 5.96
N PHE A 66 -10.66 2.96 4.97
CA PHE A 66 -9.50 3.71 4.50
C PHE A 66 -9.91 5.11 4.04
N LEU A 67 -9.33 6.14 4.67
CA LEU A 67 -9.58 7.56 4.44
C LEU A 67 -11.06 8.00 4.59
N LYS A 68 -11.92 7.15 5.13
CA LYS A 68 -13.38 7.38 5.24
C LYS A 68 -13.75 8.68 5.97
N PHE A 69 -12.91 9.12 6.89
CA PHE A 69 -13.15 10.31 7.71
C PHE A 69 -12.10 11.41 7.47
N SER A 70 -11.30 11.28 6.41
CA SER A 70 -10.34 12.30 6.02
C SER A 70 -11.06 13.45 5.31
N ASP A 71 -10.73 14.67 5.71
CA ASP A 71 -11.24 15.88 5.05
C ASP A 71 -10.43 16.24 3.78
N ASN A 72 -9.31 15.53 3.56
CA ASN A 72 -8.37 15.84 2.48
C ASN A 72 -8.68 15.17 1.15
N ILE A 73 -9.66 14.28 1.11
CA ILE A 73 -10.07 13.58 -0.10
C ILE A 73 -11.56 13.22 -0.06
N GLU A 74 -12.25 13.49 -1.13
CA GLU A 74 -13.65 13.09 -1.30
C GLU A 74 -13.71 11.66 -1.88
N LYS A 75 -14.66 10.84 -1.39
CA LYS A 75 -14.96 9.51 -1.91
C LYS A 75 -13.72 8.62 -2.17
N PRO A 76 -12.87 8.40 -1.17
CA PRO A 76 -11.56 7.79 -1.36
C PRO A 76 -11.61 6.41 -2.02
N LEU A 77 -12.60 5.58 -1.71
CA LEU A 77 -12.70 4.23 -2.28
C LEU A 77 -13.17 4.25 -3.74
N GLU A 78 -14.10 5.15 -4.09
CA GLU A 78 -14.53 5.31 -5.49
C GLU A 78 -13.34 5.73 -6.37
N ALA A 79 -12.52 6.67 -5.91
CA ALA A 79 -11.30 7.09 -6.61
C ALA A 79 -10.27 5.95 -6.73
N LEU A 80 -10.13 5.11 -5.71
CA LEU A 80 -9.26 3.93 -5.76
C LEU A 80 -9.74 2.91 -6.81
N ASP A 81 -11.03 2.64 -6.85
CA ASP A 81 -11.62 1.68 -7.79
C ASP A 81 -11.52 2.21 -9.24
N GLU A 82 -11.77 3.49 -9.45
CA GLU A 82 -11.59 4.13 -10.74
C GLU A 82 -10.14 4.06 -11.23
N PHE A 83 -9.17 4.32 -10.34
CA PHE A 83 -7.76 4.29 -10.70
C PHE A 83 -7.25 2.88 -11.01
N LYS A 84 -7.82 1.87 -10.39
CA LYS A 84 -7.49 0.47 -10.63
C LYS A 84 -8.17 -0.13 -11.87
N ALA A 85 -9.20 0.53 -12.39
CA ALA A 85 -10.00 0.00 -13.49
C ALA A 85 -9.18 -0.26 -14.77
N ASP A 86 -8.07 0.46 -14.98
CA ASP A 86 -7.14 0.26 -16.09
C ASP A 86 -6.01 -0.75 -15.78
N GLY A 87 -6.03 -1.40 -14.61
CA GLY A 87 -5.01 -2.35 -14.18
C GLY A 87 -3.74 -1.70 -13.63
N SER A 88 -3.71 -0.39 -13.42
CA SER A 88 -2.55 0.32 -12.89
C SER A 88 -2.27 -0.08 -11.43
N LYS A 89 -1.00 -0.25 -11.11
CA LYS A 89 -0.53 -0.28 -9.73
C LYS A 89 -0.57 1.12 -9.16
N LEU A 90 -1.00 1.24 -7.92
CA LEU A 90 -1.10 2.53 -7.25
C LEU A 90 0.08 2.77 -6.33
N VAL A 91 0.43 4.05 -6.16
CA VAL A 91 1.33 4.52 -5.11
C VAL A 91 0.59 5.56 -4.26
N PHE A 92 0.63 5.38 -2.94
CA PHE A 92 0.14 6.42 -2.02
C PHE A 92 1.13 7.57 -1.96
N VAL A 93 0.64 8.80 -2.10
CA VAL A 93 1.45 10.02 -2.04
C VAL A 93 0.82 11.00 -1.06
N GLY A 94 1.62 11.57 -0.15
CA GLY A 94 1.16 12.57 0.81
C GLY A 94 2.26 13.51 1.26
N ASP A 95 1.91 14.72 1.69
CA ASP A 95 2.91 15.69 2.15
C ASP A 95 3.52 15.25 3.49
N VAL A 96 2.68 14.86 4.45
CA VAL A 96 3.09 14.30 5.76
C VAL A 96 2.27 13.05 6.02
N VAL A 97 2.93 11.90 6.16
CA VAL A 97 2.24 10.59 6.18
C VAL A 97 2.52 9.83 7.47
N GLY A 98 1.47 9.23 8.03
CA GLY A 98 1.57 8.24 9.10
C GLY A 98 1.85 8.80 10.48
N THR A 99 1.54 10.05 10.73
CA THR A 99 1.61 10.67 12.05
C THR A 99 0.60 10.04 13.04
N GLY A 100 0.74 10.37 14.31
CA GLY A 100 -0.16 9.87 15.34
C GLY A 100 0.27 8.53 15.94
N SER A 101 -0.69 7.68 16.26
CA SER A 101 -0.48 6.45 16.99
C SER A 101 0.14 5.34 16.11
N SER A 102 1.09 4.57 16.64
CA SER A 102 1.65 3.41 15.94
C SER A 102 0.58 2.31 15.76
N ARG A 103 0.12 2.11 14.53
CA ARG A 103 -0.91 1.11 14.20
C ARG A 103 -0.53 0.29 12.98
N LYS A 104 -0.28 -1.00 13.19
CA LYS A 104 -0.11 -1.95 12.07
C LYS A 104 -1.33 -2.00 11.15
N SER A 105 -2.54 -1.79 11.71
CA SER A 105 -3.77 -1.76 10.93
C SER A 105 -3.79 -0.62 9.90
N ALA A 106 -3.14 0.51 10.17
CA ALA A 106 -3.01 1.60 9.21
C ALA A 106 -2.20 1.17 7.98
N VAL A 107 -1.06 0.52 8.20
CA VAL A 107 -0.26 -0.04 7.12
C VAL A 107 -1.02 -1.15 6.38
N ASN A 108 -1.69 -2.04 7.10
CA ASN A 108 -2.48 -3.12 6.48
C ASN A 108 -3.59 -2.56 5.58
N SER A 109 -4.29 -1.49 6.00
CA SER A 109 -5.31 -0.83 5.17
C SER A 109 -4.71 -0.21 3.91
N MET A 110 -3.59 0.48 4.05
CA MET A 110 -2.89 1.04 2.89
C MET A 110 -2.45 -0.08 1.94
N LEU A 111 -1.81 -1.14 2.44
CA LEU A 111 -1.36 -2.26 1.63
C LEU A 111 -2.51 -3.02 0.97
N TRP A 112 -3.69 -3.08 1.60
CA TRP A 112 -4.87 -3.68 0.98
C TRP A 112 -5.22 -3.00 -0.33
N HIS A 113 -5.04 -1.69 -0.41
CA HIS A 113 -5.34 -0.92 -1.61
C HIS A 113 -4.15 -0.77 -2.57
N MET A 114 -2.92 -0.69 -2.07
CA MET A 114 -1.71 -0.40 -2.86
C MET A 114 -0.83 -1.63 -3.12
N GLY A 115 -1.03 -2.71 -2.38
CA GLY A 115 -0.21 -3.92 -2.46
C GLY A 115 -0.76 -4.97 -3.41
N GLU A 116 0.00 -6.04 -3.55
CA GLU A 116 -0.30 -7.22 -4.37
C GLU A 116 -0.73 -8.41 -3.52
N ASP A 117 -1.53 -9.28 -4.11
CA ASP A 117 -1.93 -10.53 -3.46
C ASP A 117 -0.72 -11.44 -3.24
N ILE A 118 -0.67 -12.05 -2.07
CA ILE A 118 0.29 -13.11 -1.80
C ILE A 118 -0.37 -14.42 -2.21
N PRO A 119 0.22 -15.18 -3.15
CA PRO A 119 -0.37 -16.42 -3.61
C PRO A 119 -0.71 -17.37 -2.46
N TYR A 120 -1.95 -17.79 -2.40
CA TYR A 120 -2.51 -18.70 -1.37
C TYR A 120 -2.44 -18.19 0.09
N VAL A 121 -2.23 -16.88 0.29
CA VAL A 121 -2.31 -16.25 1.61
C VAL A 121 -3.51 -15.29 1.61
N PRO A 122 -4.67 -15.71 2.10
CA PRO A 122 -5.88 -14.89 2.08
C PRO A 122 -5.77 -13.69 3.01
N ALA A 123 -6.50 -12.64 2.67
CA ALA A 123 -6.66 -11.43 3.47
C ALA A 123 -5.35 -10.71 3.86
N LYS A 124 -4.28 -10.93 3.09
CA LYS A 124 -2.99 -10.25 3.30
C LYS A 124 -2.38 -9.89 1.95
N LYS A 125 -1.78 -8.71 1.89
CA LYS A 125 -1.06 -8.21 0.72
C LYS A 125 0.37 -7.86 1.09
N THR A 126 1.23 -7.77 0.09
CA THR A 126 2.63 -7.35 0.20
C THR A 126 2.97 -6.36 -0.90
N GLY A 127 4.16 -5.79 -0.85
CA GLY A 127 4.56 -4.74 -1.78
C GLY A 127 3.85 -3.42 -1.45
N GLY A 128 3.51 -2.66 -2.46
CA GLY A 128 2.93 -1.33 -2.29
C GLY A 128 3.98 -0.26 -2.08
N PHE A 129 3.67 0.94 -2.55
CA PHE A 129 4.56 2.07 -2.52
C PHE A 129 3.92 3.23 -1.76
N CYS A 130 4.72 3.91 -0.96
CA CYS A 130 4.31 5.11 -0.22
C CYS A 130 5.37 6.19 -0.40
N LEU A 131 5.02 7.28 -1.07
CA LEU A 131 5.88 8.45 -1.23
C LEU A 131 5.39 9.54 -0.28
N GLY A 132 6.30 10.13 0.47
CA GLY A 132 5.97 11.21 1.39
C GLY A 132 6.96 12.35 1.34
N GLY A 133 6.48 13.59 1.45
CA GLY A 133 7.34 14.72 1.77
C GLY A 133 8.01 14.49 3.11
N LYS A 134 7.25 13.93 4.05
CA LYS A 134 7.69 13.36 5.32
C LYS A 134 6.89 12.10 5.63
N ILE A 135 7.56 11.07 6.15
CA ILE A 135 6.88 9.87 6.67
C ILE A 135 7.26 9.71 8.14
N ALA A 136 6.27 9.61 9.02
CA ALA A 136 6.55 9.43 10.44
C ALA A 136 7.44 8.20 10.68
N PRO A 137 8.52 8.27 11.48
CA PRO A 137 9.53 7.22 11.55
C PRO A 137 8.97 5.83 11.91
N ILE A 138 8.02 5.77 12.83
CA ILE A 138 7.39 4.49 13.21
C ILE A 138 6.54 3.94 12.07
N PHE A 139 5.83 4.80 11.33
CA PHE A 139 5.05 4.39 10.18
C PHE A 139 5.96 3.91 9.03
N TYR A 140 7.05 4.62 8.78
CA TYR A 140 8.08 4.25 7.82
C TYR A 140 8.63 2.84 8.09
N ASN A 141 9.06 2.57 9.33
CA ASN A 141 9.57 1.26 9.71
C ASN A 141 8.48 0.17 9.59
N THR A 142 7.24 0.49 9.97
CA THR A 142 6.13 -0.47 9.88
C THR A 142 5.79 -0.80 8.42
N LEU A 143 5.91 0.15 7.50
CA LEU A 143 5.79 -0.08 6.06
C LEU A 143 6.84 -1.06 5.56
N GLN A 144 8.12 -0.83 5.90
CA GLN A 144 9.22 -1.74 5.53
C GLN A 144 9.01 -3.14 6.10
N ASP A 145 8.69 -3.25 7.40
CA ASP A 145 8.42 -4.54 8.06
C ASP A 145 7.24 -5.30 7.43
N SER A 146 6.33 -4.58 6.80
CA SER A 146 5.15 -5.15 6.14
C SER A 146 5.38 -5.46 4.66
N GLY A 147 6.59 -5.23 4.14
CA GLY A 147 6.97 -5.47 2.76
C GLY A 147 6.53 -4.36 1.79
N ALA A 148 6.25 -3.17 2.28
CA ALA A 148 6.03 -1.98 1.46
C ALA A 148 7.34 -1.25 1.19
N PHE A 149 7.31 -0.32 0.25
CA PHE A 149 8.45 0.48 -0.18
C PHE A 149 8.19 1.97 0.12
N PRO A 150 8.55 2.46 1.32
CA PRO A 150 8.42 3.87 1.66
C PRO A 150 9.61 4.68 1.12
N LEU A 151 9.33 5.85 0.55
CA LEU A 151 10.34 6.82 0.09
C LEU A 151 9.97 8.23 0.57
N GLU A 152 10.95 8.96 1.10
CA GLU A 152 10.83 10.39 1.39
C GLU A 152 11.47 11.20 0.26
N LEU A 153 10.70 12.12 -0.33
CA LEU A 153 11.12 13.00 -1.40
C LEU A 153 10.20 14.22 -1.49
N ASP A 154 10.57 15.20 -2.28
CA ASP A 154 9.66 16.30 -2.60
C ASP A 154 8.52 15.81 -3.50
N VAL A 155 7.31 15.76 -2.95
CA VAL A 155 6.10 15.30 -3.62
C VAL A 155 5.23 16.44 -4.16
N SER A 156 5.70 17.69 -4.06
CA SER A 156 4.91 18.88 -4.42
C SER A 156 4.54 18.94 -5.90
N SER A 157 5.37 18.35 -6.77
CA SER A 157 5.13 18.29 -8.22
C SER A 157 4.28 17.09 -8.66
N LEU A 158 3.98 16.15 -7.77
CA LEU A 158 3.17 14.99 -8.10
C LEU A 158 1.68 15.32 -8.03
N GLU A 159 0.92 14.92 -9.03
CA GLU A 159 -0.51 15.18 -9.12
C GLU A 159 -1.33 13.88 -8.96
N HIS A 160 -2.53 14.01 -8.40
CA HIS A 160 -3.47 12.90 -8.26
C HIS A 160 -3.87 12.35 -9.63
N GLY A 161 -3.71 11.04 -9.85
CA GLY A 161 -3.96 10.37 -11.12
C GLY A 161 -2.80 10.38 -12.12
N GLN A 162 -1.73 11.13 -11.84
CA GLN A 162 -0.52 11.14 -12.66
C GLN A 162 0.11 9.74 -12.72
N LYS A 163 0.64 9.38 -13.87
CA LYS A 163 1.46 8.18 -14.01
C LYS A 163 2.92 8.53 -13.89
N ILE A 164 3.64 7.72 -13.14
CA ILE A 164 5.07 7.84 -12.89
C ILE A 164 5.77 6.50 -13.06
N VAL A 165 7.06 6.52 -13.25
CA VAL A 165 7.93 5.34 -13.27
C VAL A 165 9.02 5.53 -12.22
N ILE A 166 9.15 4.58 -11.31
CA ILE A 166 10.27 4.53 -10.36
C ILE A 166 11.35 3.61 -10.94
N GLU A 167 12.57 4.10 -11.00
CA GLU A 167 13.79 3.34 -11.34
C GLU A 167 14.59 3.10 -10.04
N PRO A 168 14.35 2.01 -9.31
CA PRO A 168 14.88 1.85 -7.95
C PRO A 168 16.41 1.77 -7.90
N TYR A 169 17.04 1.21 -8.92
CA TYR A 169 18.52 1.09 -8.97
C TYR A 169 19.22 2.37 -9.37
N ASN A 170 18.52 3.29 -10.05
CA ASN A 170 19.04 4.59 -10.44
C ASN A 170 18.65 5.68 -9.44
N GLY A 171 17.69 5.41 -8.54
CA GLY A 171 17.15 6.37 -7.60
C GLY A 171 16.37 7.51 -8.28
N LEU A 172 15.71 7.21 -9.40
CA LEU A 172 14.99 8.18 -10.20
C LEU A 172 13.50 7.93 -10.18
N ILE A 173 12.72 9.01 -10.26
CA ILE A 173 11.28 8.99 -10.50
C ILE A 173 11.02 9.89 -11.71
N LYS A 174 10.34 9.34 -12.71
CA LYS A 174 10.03 10.03 -13.98
C LYS A 174 8.54 10.08 -14.22
N ASP A 175 8.07 11.14 -14.83
CA ASP A 175 6.72 11.20 -15.38
C ASP A 175 6.60 10.47 -16.73
N GLU A 176 5.40 10.42 -17.31
CA GLU A 176 5.15 9.79 -18.62
C GLU A 176 5.95 10.44 -19.77
N SER A 177 6.41 11.67 -19.61
CA SER A 177 7.25 12.38 -20.59
C SER A 177 8.74 12.07 -20.45
N GLY A 178 9.12 11.33 -19.40
CA GLY A 178 10.51 11.04 -19.05
C GLY A 178 11.22 12.17 -18.31
N LYS A 179 10.47 13.17 -17.81
CA LYS A 179 11.00 14.26 -16.98
C LYS A 179 11.17 13.74 -15.54
N GLU A 180 12.36 14.02 -14.98
CA GLU A 180 12.74 13.75 -13.59
C GLU A 180 12.20 14.82 -12.63
#